data_54b91995e8f19906fed4af66ca09b3a7
#
_entry.id   54b91995e8f19906fed4af66ca09b3a7
#
_cell.length_a   1.000
_cell.length_b   1.000
_cell.length_c   1.000
_cell.angle_alpha   90.00
_cell.angle_beta   90.00
_cell.angle_gamma   90.00
#
_symmetry.space_group_name_H-M   'P 1'
#
loop_
_entity.id
_entity.type
_entity.pdbx_description
1 polymer ?
#
loop_
_entity_poly.entity_id
_entity_poly.type
_entity_poly.pdbx_seq_one_letter_code
_entity_poly.pdbx_strand_id
1 'polypeptide(L)'
;MRWSLERLREELRHPQPGGWLMAQHLAYVMLLQALRLHLHEGAGQGVGLLFALADPQIRIAITCMHGKPGYPWTLQELADRVGISRTVFAQRFKQRVGTTAMEYLTRWRMSLAGDRLSGTHDSVSVISATLGYETESAFGRAFRRFWGHSPREHRRPAGAGTS
;
A
#
# COMPACT_ATOMS: atom_id res chain seq x y z
N MET A 1 -0.64 -6.38 -26.00
CA MET A 1 0.67 -6.32 -25.33
C MET A 1 1.85 -5.99 -26.24
N ARG A 2 2.13 -6.76 -27.30
CA ARG A 2 3.27 -6.48 -28.22
C ARG A 2 3.25 -5.06 -28.79
N TRP A 3 2.14 -4.59 -29.32
CA TRP A 3 2.00 -3.25 -29.88
C TRP A 3 2.34 -2.13 -28.87
N SER A 4 1.86 -2.23 -27.63
CA SER A 4 2.13 -1.22 -26.60
C SER A 4 3.61 -1.18 -26.19
N LEU A 5 4.27 -2.35 -26.17
CA LEU A 5 5.72 -2.47 -25.93
C LEU A 5 6.56 -1.86 -27.05
N GLU A 6 6.18 -2.13 -28.30
CA GLU A 6 6.85 -1.58 -29.47
C GLU A 6 6.72 -0.06 -29.49
N ARG A 7 5.53 0.47 -29.23
CA ARG A 7 5.28 1.90 -29.18
C ARG A 7 6.03 2.60 -28.02
N LEU A 8 6.08 1.98 -26.86
CA LEU A 8 6.86 2.50 -25.73
C LEU A 8 8.37 2.52 -26.05
N ARG A 9 8.87 1.48 -26.72
CA ARG A 9 10.26 1.41 -27.18
C ARG A 9 10.59 2.51 -28.19
N GLU A 10 9.70 2.77 -29.13
CA GLU A 10 9.84 3.80 -30.16
C GLU A 10 9.92 5.20 -29.51
N GLU A 11 9.00 5.49 -28.59
CA GLU A 11 8.93 6.77 -27.89
C GLU A 11 10.16 7.03 -26.99
N LEU A 12 10.70 5.98 -26.38
CA LEU A 12 11.93 6.08 -25.57
C LEU A 12 13.20 6.24 -26.42
N ARG A 13 13.19 5.73 -27.69
CA ARG A 13 14.33 5.87 -28.60
C ARG A 13 14.35 7.20 -29.32
N HIS A 14 13.19 7.75 -29.65
CA HIS A 14 13.01 8.98 -30.40
C HIS A 14 12.02 9.90 -29.69
N PRO A 15 12.46 10.58 -28.57
CA PRO A 15 11.58 11.43 -27.80
C PRO A 15 10.99 12.55 -28.66
N GLN A 16 9.66 12.58 -28.80
CA GLN A 16 8.92 13.65 -29.45
C GLN A 16 8.32 14.59 -28.38
N PRO A 17 7.95 15.84 -28.73
CA PRO A 17 7.20 16.68 -27.82
C PRO A 17 5.93 15.97 -27.33
N GLY A 18 5.80 15.79 -26.00
CA GLY A 18 4.73 15.00 -25.39
C GLY A 18 5.04 13.49 -25.24
N GLY A 19 6.19 13.01 -25.69
CA GLY A 19 6.60 11.59 -25.61
C GLY A 19 6.65 11.05 -24.19
N TRP A 20 7.08 11.86 -23.23
CA TRP A 20 7.01 11.50 -21.80
C TRP A 20 5.58 11.16 -21.34
N LEU A 21 4.61 11.99 -21.70
CA LEU A 21 3.21 11.78 -21.36
C LEU A 21 2.65 10.53 -22.05
N MET A 22 3.01 10.30 -23.31
CA MET A 22 2.64 9.11 -24.06
C MET A 22 3.25 7.85 -23.44
N ALA A 23 4.54 7.86 -23.10
CA ALA A 23 5.22 6.75 -22.45
C ALA A 23 4.57 6.41 -21.10
N GLN A 24 4.20 7.40 -20.31
CA GLN A 24 3.51 7.23 -19.04
C GLN A 24 2.14 6.56 -19.23
N HIS A 25 1.33 7.00 -20.20
CA HIS A 25 0.02 6.40 -20.48
C HIS A 25 0.14 4.97 -21.02
N LEU A 26 1.11 4.70 -21.87
CA LEU A 26 1.39 3.34 -22.36
C LEU A 26 1.80 2.41 -21.22
N ALA A 27 2.63 2.88 -20.29
CA ALA A 27 3.01 2.13 -19.11
C ALA A 27 1.79 1.80 -18.22
N TYR A 28 0.86 2.74 -18.01
CA TYR A 28 -0.38 2.47 -17.29
C TYR A 28 -1.26 1.44 -18.00
N VAL A 29 -1.43 1.54 -19.30
CA VAL A 29 -2.21 0.58 -20.09
C VAL A 29 -1.60 -0.81 -20.00
N MET A 30 -0.27 -0.93 -20.10
CA MET A 30 0.44 -2.20 -19.97
C MET A 30 0.29 -2.80 -18.58
N LEU A 31 0.41 -1.98 -17.53
CA LEU A 31 0.19 -2.40 -16.15
C LEU A 31 -1.23 -2.94 -15.96
N LEU A 32 -2.25 -2.23 -16.46
CA LEU A 32 -3.64 -2.66 -16.39
C LEU A 32 -3.89 -3.96 -17.16
N GLN A 33 -3.27 -4.14 -18.32
CA GLN A 33 -3.38 -5.37 -19.10
C GLN A 33 -2.69 -6.56 -18.42
N ALA A 34 -1.49 -6.36 -17.88
CA ALA A 34 -0.78 -7.38 -17.10
C ALA A 34 -1.60 -7.80 -15.87
N LEU A 35 -2.21 -6.80 -15.21
CA LEU A 35 -3.10 -6.97 -14.09
C LEU A 35 -4.32 -7.82 -14.44
N ARG A 36 -4.99 -7.49 -15.56
CA ARG A 36 -6.16 -8.25 -16.05
C ARG A 36 -5.79 -9.69 -16.39
N LEU A 37 -4.67 -9.90 -17.07
CA LEU A 37 -4.18 -11.26 -17.39
C LEU A 37 -3.93 -12.06 -16.12
N HIS A 38 -3.24 -11.48 -15.15
CA HIS A 38 -2.97 -12.13 -13.86
C HIS A 38 -4.25 -12.47 -13.09
N LEU A 39 -5.25 -11.58 -13.13
CA LEU A 39 -6.57 -11.83 -12.53
C LEU A 39 -7.34 -12.93 -13.25
N HIS A 40 -7.23 -13.04 -14.58
CA HIS A 40 -7.90 -14.08 -15.36
C HIS A 40 -7.26 -15.47 -15.18
N GLU A 41 -5.93 -15.53 -15.14
CA GLU A 41 -5.19 -16.79 -14.96
C GLU A 41 -5.28 -17.34 -13.54
N GLY A 42 -5.53 -16.47 -12.54
CA GLY A 42 -5.60 -16.82 -11.11
C GLY A 42 -6.99 -16.76 -10.48
N ALA A 43 -8.06 -16.73 -11.25
CA ALA A 43 -9.42 -16.41 -10.79
C ALA A 43 -10.01 -17.32 -9.68
N GLY A 44 -9.30 -18.34 -9.22
CA GLY A 44 -9.76 -19.25 -8.15
C GLY A 44 -8.96 -19.21 -6.85
N GLN A 45 -7.66 -18.89 -6.85
CA GLN A 45 -6.80 -19.10 -5.67
C GLN A 45 -5.69 -18.03 -5.50
N GLY A 46 -5.73 -16.90 -6.19
CA GLY A 46 -4.67 -15.90 -6.11
C GLY A 46 -4.64 -15.14 -4.76
N VAL A 47 -3.44 -14.97 -4.24
CA VAL A 47 -3.15 -14.16 -3.05
C VAL A 47 -2.53 -12.83 -3.50
N GLY A 48 -2.98 -11.73 -2.92
CA GLY A 48 -2.40 -10.40 -3.16
C GLY A 48 -3.44 -9.30 -3.25
N LEU A 49 -2.97 -8.06 -3.28
CA LEU A 49 -3.83 -6.87 -3.23
C LEU A 49 -4.88 -6.85 -4.35
N LEU A 50 -4.57 -7.37 -5.53
CA LEU A 50 -5.48 -7.40 -6.67
C LEU A 50 -6.67 -8.34 -6.46
N PHE A 51 -6.41 -9.53 -5.93
CA PHE A 51 -7.45 -10.48 -5.57
C PHE A 51 -8.28 -9.98 -4.39
N ALA A 52 -7.65 -9.28 -3.46
CA ALA A 52 -8.30 -8.60 -2.36
C ALA A 52 -9.28 -7.52 -2.84
N LEU A 53 -8.87 -6.70 -3.82
CA LEU A 53 -9.71 -5.65 -4.39
C LEU A 53 -10.83 -6.19 -5.30
N ALA A 54 -10.67 -7.38 -5.87
CA ALA A 54 -11.74 -8.07 -6.60
C ALA A 54 -12.81 -8.67 -5.67
N ASP A 55 -12.49 -8.92 -4.41
CA ASP A 55 -13.45 -9.39 -3.39
C ASP A 55 -14.19 -8.18 -2.78
N PRO A 56 -15.51 -8.03 -2.97
CA PRO A 56 -16.24 -6.84 -2.53
C PRO A 56 -16.14 -6.59 -1.02
N GLN A 57 -16.18 -7.63 -0.19
CA GLN A 57 -16.11 -7.51 1.26
C GLN A 57 -14.71 -7.10 1.73
N ILE A 58 -13.66 -7.70 1.16
CA ILE A 58 -12.28 -7.35 1.48
C ILE A 58 -11.95 -5.94 0.99
N ARG A 59 -12.44 -5.55 -0.20
CA ARG A 59 -12.29 -4.20 -0.73
C ARG A 59 -12.89 -3.14 0.20
N ILE A 60 -14.10 -3.37 0.73
CA ILE A 60 -14.74 -2.46 1.69
C ILE A 60 -13.88 -2.32 2.94
N ALA A 61 -13.40 -3.42 3.51
CA ALA A 61 -12.54 -3.39 4.69
C ALA A 61 -11.23 -2.61 4.45
N ILE A 62 -10.56 -2.86 3.31
CA ILE A 62 -9.35 -2.11 2.90
C ILE A 62 -9.66 -0.62 2.75
N THR A 63 -10.76 -0.27 2.09
CA THR A 63 -11.18 1.13 1.93
C THR A 63 -11.43 1.82 3.27
N CYS A 64 -12.04 1.14 4.23
CA CYS A 64 -12.22 1.66 5.59
C CYS A 64 -10.88 1.93 6.29
N MET A 65 -9.95 0.98 6.23
CA MET A 65 -8.62 1.11 6.83
C MET A 65 -7.80 2.24 6.18
N HIS A 66 -7.86 2.37 4.85
CA HIS A 66 -7.17 3.43 4.11
C HIS A 66 -7.77 4.81 4.37
N GLY A 67 -9.08 4.92 4.46
CA GLY A 67 -9.77 6.20 4.69
C GLY A 67 -9.59 6.75 6.12
N LYS A 68 -9.37 5.87 7.10
CA LYS A 68 -9.16 6.24 8.50
C LYS A 68 -8.04 5.42 9.13
N PRO A 69 -6.77 5.62 8.71
CA PRO A 69 -5.66 4.80 9.18
C PRO A 69 -5.39 4.94 10.68
N GLY A 70 -5.62 6.12 11.27
CA GLY A 70 -5.46 6.36 12.71
C GLY A 70 -6.57 5.82 13.59
N TYR A 71 -7.70 5.43 13.02
CA TYR A 71 -8.81 4.87 13.79
C TYR A 71 -8.41 3.52 14.42
N PRO A 72 -8.81 3.22 15.67
CA PRO A 72 -8.45 1.97 16.38
C PRO A 72 -9.28 0.78 15.87
N TRP A 73 -9.19 0.48 14.58
CA TRP A 73 -9.90 -0.63 13.95
C TRP A 73 -9.66 -1.94 14.69
N THR A 74 -10.73 -2.65 14.99
CA THR A 74 -10.70 -4.02 15.47
C THR A 74 -11.12 -5.00 14.36
N LEU A 75 -10.71 -6.25 14.52
CA LEU A 75 -11.13 -7.31 13.58
C LEU A 75 -12.65 -7.49 13.57
N GLN A 76 -13.32 -7.30 14.74
CA GLN A 76 -14.76 -7.38 14.85
C GLN A 76 -15.45 -6.26 14.08
N GLU A 77 -15.05 -5.01 14.28
CA GLU A 77 -15.64 -3.87 13.57
C GLU A 77 -15.50 -3.97 12.05
N LEU A 78 -14.35 -4.46 11.56
CA LEU A 78 -14.15 -4.68 10.12
C LEU A 78 -15.08 -5.77 9.60
N ALA A 79 -15.27 -6.86 10.36
CA ALA A 79 -16.19 -7.95 10.01
C ALA A 79 -17.65 -7.47 9.98
N ASP A 80 -18.07 -6.68 10.97
CA ASP A 80 -19.41 -6.11 11.07
C ASP A 80 -19.70 -5.16 9.88
N ARG A 81 -18.71 -4.37 9.48
CA ARG A 81 -18.80 -3.46 8.31
C ARG A 81 -19.07 -4.19 6.99
N VAL A 82 -18.61 -5.42 6.87
CA VAL A 82 -18.77 -6.22 5.64
C VAL A 82 -19.84 -7.30 5.78
N GLY A 83 -20.55 -7.37 6.93
CA GLY A 83 -21.70 -8.24 7.15
C GLY A 83 -21.37 -9.72 7.28
N ILE A 84 -20.21 -10.08 7.82
CA ILE A 84 -19.81 -11.47 8.06
C ILE A 84 -19.22 -11.66 9.47
N SER A 85 -19.16 -12.92 9.93
CA SER A 85 -18.56 -13.20 11.23
C SER A 85 -17.06 -12.89 11.28
N ARG A 86 -16.56 -12.54 12.47
CA ARG A 86 -15.13 -12.26 12.73
C ARG A 86 -14.21 -13.38 12.22
N THR A 87 -14.58 -14.62 12.45
CA THR A 87 -13.78 -15.79 12.02
C THR A 87 -13.73 -15.93 10.51
N VAL A 88 -14.87 -15.82 9.83
CA VAL A 88 -14.95 -15.85 8.37
C VAL A 88 -14.17 -14.70 7.75
N PHE A 89 -14.31 -13.48 8.31
CA PHE A 89 -13.56 -12.33 7.86
C PHE A 89 -12.04 -12.52 7.97
N ALA A 90 -11.56 -12.99 9.13
CA ALA A 90 -10.13 -13.21 9.37
C ALA A 90 -9.52 -14.21 8.38
N GLN A 91 -10.19 -15.33 8.16
CA GLN A 91 -9.76 -16.36 7.22
C GLN A 91 -9.76 -15.84 5.78
N ARG A 92 -10.87 -15.22 5.35
CA ARG A 92 -11.02 -14.68 4.00
C ARG A 92 -10.01 -13.57 3.71
N PHE A 93 -9.81 -12.66 4.64
CA PHE A 93 -8.82 -11.60 4.50
C PHE A 93 -7.42 -12.18 4.32
N LYS A 94 -7.02 -13.13 5.18
CA LYS A 94 -5.71 -13.79 5.08
C LYS A 94 -5.55 -14.57 3.76
N GLN A 95 -6.60 -15.26 3.30
CA GLN A 95 -6.58 -15.97 2.02
C GLN A 95 -6.42 -15.03 0.82
N ARG A 96 -7.11 -13.88 0.82
CA ARG A 96 -7.09 -12.93 -0.31
C ARG A 96 -5.89 -12.00 -0.30
N VAL A 97 -5.47 -11.53 0.87
CA VAL A 97 -4.39 -10.53 1.02
C VAL A 97 -3.03 -11.18 1.30
N GLY A 98 -3.00 -12.39 1.86
CA GLY A 98 -1.78 -13.10 2.25
C GLY A 98 -1.28 -12.77 3.66
N THR A 99 -1.93 -11.83 4.36
CA THR A 99 -1.58 -11.41 5.72
C THR A 99 -2.84 -11.12 6.54
N THR A 100 -2.74 -10.98 7.85
CA THR A 100 -3.90 -10.63 8.69
C THR A 100 -4.31 -9.17 8.46
N ALA A 101 -5.59 -8.84 8.71
CA ALA A 101 -6.11 -7.49 8.54
C ALA A 101 -5.37 -6.46 9.43
N MET A 102 -5.03 -6.82 10.66
CA MET A 102 -4.34 -5.93 11.59
C MET A 102 -2.87 -5.73 11.22
N GLU A 103 -2.22 -6.76 10.67
CA GLU A 103 -0.86 -6.65 10.13
C GLU A 103 -0.84 -5.80 8.87
N TYR A 104 -1.83 -5.96 7.98
CA TYR A 104 -2.02 -5.12 6.81
C TYR A 104 -2.18 -3.64 7.20
N LEU A 105 -3.06 -3.34 8.17
CA LEU A 105 -3.24 -1.98 8.68
C LEU A 105 -1.95 -1.40 9.25
N THR A 106 -1.20 -2.21 10.00
CA THR A 106 0.09 -1.78 10.55
C THR A 106 1.07 -1.42 9.44
N ARG A 107 1.19 -2.25 8.40
CA ARG A 107 2.04 -1.98 7.24
C ARG A 107 1.62 -0.71 6.51
N TRP A 108 0.31 -0.52 6.30
CA TRP A 108 -0.23 0.70 5.70
C TRP A 108 0.11 1.96 6.50
N ARG A 109 -0.07 1.92 7.82
CA ARG A 109 0.35 3.00 8.72
C ARG A 109 1.85 3.32 8.61
N MET A 110 2.70 2.30 8.52
CA MET A 110 4.15 2.49 8.39
C MET A 110 4.55 3.06 7.03
N SER A 111 3.87 2.70 5.95
CA SER A 111 4.06 3.31 4.64
C SER A 111 3.73 4.81 4.69
N LEU A 112 2.53 5.17 5.18
CA LEU A 112 2.13 6.57 5.37
C LEU A 112 3.07 7.35 6.29
N ALA A 113 3.60 6.69 7.32
CA ALA A 113 4.59 7.30 8.22
C ALA A 113 5.88 7.65 7.48
N GLY A 114 6.39 6.74 6.64
CA GLY A 114 7.57 6.97 5.80
C GLY A 114 7.39 8.16 4.86
N ASP A 115 6.27 8.20 4.15
CA ASP A 115 5.93 9.30 3.24
C ASP A 115 5.87 10.65 3.97
N ARG A 116 5.21 10.70 5.15
CA ARG A 116 5.12 11.93 5.95
C ARG A 116 6.45 12.36 6.54
N LEU A 117 7.27 11.42 7.01
CA LEU A 117 8.60 11.72 7.55
C LEU A 117 9.53 12.31 6.49
N SER A 118 9.40 11.86 5.24
CA SER A 118 10.22 12.34 4.10
C SER A 118 9.65 13.61 3.46
N GLY A 119 8.32 13.77 3.44
CA GLY A 119 7.63 14.81 2.69
C GLY A 119 7.15 16.00 3.53
N THR A 120 7.18 15.93 4.87
CA THR A 120 6.69 17.00 5.75
C THR A 120 7.66 17.32 6.89
N HIS A 121 7.42 18.46 7.57
CA HIS A 121 8.12 18.87 8.79
C HIS A 121 7.41 18.44 10.08
N ASP A 122 6.33 17.63 10.00
CA ASP A 122 5.59 17.16 11.16
C ASP A 122 6.51 16.43 12.15
N SER A 123 6.34 16.65 13.45
CA SER A 123 7.11 15.93 14.45
C SER A 123 6.75 14.43 14.46
N VAL A 124 7.66 13.58 14.94
CA VAL A 124 7.40 12.15 15.11
C VAL A 124 6.18 11.92 15.99
N SER A 125 6.00 12.77 17.03
CA SER A 125 4.85 12.74 17.92
C SER A 125 3.52 12.98 17.17
N VAL A 126 3.46 14.00 16.33
CA VAL A 126 2.27 14.32 15.52
C VAL A 126 1.97 13.19 14.54
N ILE A 127 2.97 12.65 13.86
CA ILE A 127 2.78 11.54 12.91
C ILE A 127 2.28 10.30 13.64
N SER A 128 2.89 9.93 14.78
CA SER A 128 2.50 8.75 15.55
C SER A 128 1.05 8.85 16.05
N ALA A 129 0.67 9.99 16.62
CA ALA A 129 -0.69 10.23 17.11
C ALA A 129 -1.72 10.18 15.96
N THR A 130 -1.43 10.82 14.84
CA THR A 130 -2.33 10.82 13.66
C THR A 130 -2.54 9.42 13.08
N LEU A 131 -1.55 8.53 13.22
CA LEU A 131 -1.63 7.13 12.78
C LEU A 131 -2.17 6.17 13.84
N GLY A 132 -2.67 6.70 14.98
CA GLY A 132 -3.35 5.94 16.01
C GLY A 132 -2.43 5.17 16.95
N TYR A 133 -1.22 5.68 17.18
CA TYR A 133 -0.32 5.15 18.19
C TYR A 133 -0.43 5.98 19.49
N GLU A 134 -0.64 5.30 20.61
CA GLU A 134 -0.76 5.94 21.91
C GLU A 134 0.57 6.54 22.39
N THR A 135 1.70 5.94 21.99
CA THR A 135 3.04 6.39 22.40
C THR A 135 4.02 6.39 21.21
N GLU A 136 4.95 7.35 21.22
CA GLU A 136 6.06 7.38 20.26
C GLU A 136 6.94 6.12 20.34
N SER A 137 7.07 5.52 21.52
CA SER A 137 7.84 4.29 21.71
C SER A 137 7.20 3.11 20.99
N ALA A 138 5.88 2.94 21.05
CA ALA A 138 5.16 1.90 20.33
C ALA A 138 5.27 2.11 18.81
N PHE A 139 5.10 3.35 18.36
CA PHE A 139 5.31 3.75 16.98
C PHE A 139 6.74 3.46 16.50
N GLY A 140 7.74 3.91 17.25
CA GLY A 140 9.15 3.70 16.90
C GLY A 140 9.53 2.22 16.76
N ARG A 141 9.01 1.35 17.64
CA ARG A 141 9.21 -0.11 17.51
C ARG A 141 8.56 -0.67 16.25
N ALA A 142 7.32 -0.29 15.95
CA ALA A 142 6.60 -0.72 14.74
C ALA A 142 7.32 -0.21 13.47
N PHE A 143 7.76 1.04 13.48
CA PHE A 143 8.47 1.67 12.37
C PHE A 143 9.81 0.96 12.09
N ARG A 144 10.61 0.73 13.12
CA ARG A 144 11.89 0.02 12.97
C ARG A 144 11.71 -1.41 12.49
N ARG A 145 10.65 -2.11 12.92
CA ARG A 145 10.34 -3.46 12.44
C ARG A 145 10.01 -3.48 10.95
N PHE A 146 9.37 -2.42 10.45
CA PHE A 146 8.94 -2.33 9.05
C PHE A 146 10.04 -1.81 8.13
N TRP A 147 10.75 -0.74 8.53
CA TRP A 147 11.73 -0.04 7.71
C TRP A 147 13.19 -0.42 8.02
N GLY A 148 13.47 -1.14 9.09
CA GLY A 148 14.82 -1.54 9.52
C GLY A 148 15.59 -0.46 10.31
N HIS A 149 15.11 0.77 10.34
CA HIS A 149 15.74 1.92 11.00
C HIS A 149 14.71 2.79 11.74
N SER A 150 15.16 3.76 12.52
CA SER A 150 14.28 4.62 13.32
C SER A 150 13.58 5.70 12.47
N PRO A 151 12.45 6.28 12.94
CA PRO A 151 11.78 7.41 12.28
C PRO A 151 12.70 8.63 12.09
N ARG A 152 13.60 8.87 13.04
CA ARG A 152 14.56 9.98 12.97
C ARG A 152 15.61 9.76 11.90
N GLU A 153 16.12 8.54 11.77
CA GLU A 153 17.06 8.15 10.72
C GLU A 153 16.41 8.24 9.34
N HIS A 154 15.14 7.84 9.21
CA HIS A 154 14.37 7.92 7.97
C HIS A 154 14.20 9.36 7.46
N ARG A 155 14.06 10.33 8.37
CA ARG A 155 13.93 11.76 8.03
C ARG A 155 15.22 12.39 7.53
N ARG A 156 16.38 11.83 7.89
CA ARG A 156 17.67 12.38 7.42
C ARG A 156 17.80 12.13 5.91
N PRO A 157 18.07 13.16 5.08
CA PRO A 157 18.34 12.93 3.67
C PRO A 157 19.53 11.97 3.55
N ALA A 158 19.41 10.98 2.66
CA ALA A 158 20.50 10.07 2.32
C ALA A 158 21.64 10.90 1.70
N GLY A 159 22.58 11.37 2.52
CA GLY A 159 23.69 12.23 2.08
C GLY A 159 24.35 13.07 3.18
N ALA A 160 23.82 13.08 4.41
CA ALA A 160 24.40 13.87 5.52
C ALA A 160 25.29 12.99 6.44
N GLY A 161 26.17 12.21 5.85
CA GLY A 161 27.06 11.31 6.61
C GLY A 161 28.32 10.98 5.83
N THR A 162 29.15 12.00 5.57
CA THR A 162 30.63 11.87 5.43
C THR A 162 31.22 13.26 5.33
N SER A 163 31.68 13.81 6.41
CA SER A 163 32.79 14.74 6.48
C SER A 163 33.61 14.35 7.66
#